data_64542a7b748186942f263e429c6247f5
#
_entry.id   64542a7b748186942f263e429c6247f5
#
_cell.length_a   1.000
_cell.length_b   1.000
_cell.length_c   1.000
_cell.angle_alpha   90.00
_cell.angle_beta   90.00
_cell.angle_gamma   90.00
#
_symmetry.space_group_name_H-M   'P 1'
#
loop_
_entity.id
_entity.type
_entity.pdbx_description
1 polymer ?
#
loop_
_entity_poly.entity_id
_entity_poly.type
_entity_poly.pdbx_seq_one_letter_code
_entity_poly.pdbx_strand_id
1 'polypeptide(L)'
;MKQYIKLIMAIMVLAFSATHVAQAKGKTPKSTIYVFAYGTNFNDSTAYISAISALPNIALEPKTKFLQSRSSYSLQLKQYLEKKYGGHFMCAVVFNTKKDKLEKRYVKLRRSAANRKGNVRLIEIPITDFALQPVKQTDAQQ
;
A
#
# COMPACT_ATOMS: atom_id res chain seq x y z
N MET A 1 20.35 -63.42 -9.02
CA MET A 1 20.80 -62.04 -9.19
C MET A 1 19.92 -61.21 -10.14
N LYS A 2 19.50 -61.74 -11.25
CA LYS A 2 18.67 -60.96 -12.22
C LYS A 2 17.26 -60.57 -11.70
N GLN A 3 16.72 -61.29 -10.71
CA GLN A 3 15.40 -61.00 -10.16
C GLN A 3 15.41 -59.81 -9.17
N TYR A 4 16.49 -59.68 -8.40
CA TYR A 4 16.64 -58.61 -7.41
C TYR A 4 16.85 -57.23 -8.09
N ILE A 5 17.50 -57.21 -9.24
CA ILE A 5 17.72 -56.00 -10.02
C ILE A 5 16.39 -55.44 -10.56
N LYS A 6 15.46 -56.31 -10.94
CA LYS A 6 14.11 -55.88 -11.36
C LYS A 6 13.28 -55.35 -10.21
N LEU A 7 13.44 -55.89 -9.03
CA LEU A 7 12.75 -55.43 -7.81
C LEU A 7 13.26 -54.06 -7.34
N ILE A 8 14.57 -53.86 -7.41
CA ILE A 8 15.20 -52.58 -7.05
C ILE A 8 14.83 -51.49 -8.06
N MET A 9 14.74 -51.79 -9.33
CA MET A 9 14.28 -50.83 -10.35
C MET A 9 12.81 -50.46 -10.17
N ALA A 10 11.96 -51.38 -9.75
CA ALA A 10 10.55 -51.08 -9.49
C ALA A 10 10.35 -50.18 -8.28
N ILE A 11 11.20 -50.31 -7.27
CA ILE A 11 11.15 -49.47 -6.06
C ILE A 11 11.68 -48.04 -6.33
N MET A 12 12.67 -47.91 -7.21
CA MET A 12 13.18 -46.58 -7.61
C MET A 12 12.22 -45.76 -8.45
N VAL A 13 11.33 -46.39 -9.22
CA VAL A 13 10.33 -45.68 -10.04
C VAL A 13 9.18 -45.19 -9.19
N LEU A 14 8.88 -45.82 -8.04
CA LEU A 14 7.83 -45.40 -7.12
C LEU A 14 8.23 -44.23 -6.20
N ALA A 15 9.53 -43.95 -6.07
CA ALA A 15 10.01 -42.86 -5.24
C ALA A 15 10.00 -41.49 -5.92
N PHE A 16 9.77 -41.41 -7.24
CA PHE A 16 9.82 -40.16 -8.01
C PHE A 16 8.47 -39.50 -8.26
N SER A 17 7.37 -40.05 -7.74
CA SER A 17 6.02 -39.57 -8.05
C SER A 17 5.34 -38.79 -6.94
N ALA A 18 6.05 -38.26 -5.95
CA ALA A 18 5.39 -37.59 -4.83
C ALA A 18 6.12 -36.31 -4.38
N THR A 19 6.37 -35.40 -5.29
CA THR A 19 6.62 -34.01 -4.86
C THR A 19 6.03 -33.00 -5.84
N HIS A 20 4.75 -33.15 -6.15
CA HIS A 20 3.98 -31.97 -6.45
C HIS A 20 3.55 -31.38 -5.10
N VAL A 21 4.47 -30.67 -4.48
CA VAL A 21 4.09 -29.68 -3.48
C VAL A 21 3.28 -28.65 -4.25
N ALA A 22 1.96 -28.80 -4.20
CA ALA A 22 1.06 -27.75 -4.56
C ALA A 22 1.44 -26.58 -3.63
N GLN A 23 2.22 -25.63 -4.13
CA GLN A 23 2.34 -24.34 -3.51
C GLN A 23 0.94 -23.73 -3.56
N ALA A 24 0.18 -23.96 -2.50
CA ALA A 24 -0.99 -23.17 -2.24
C ALA A 24 -0.50 -21.71 -2.26
N LYS A 25 -0.85 -20.96 -3.30
CA LYS A 25 -0.69 -19.50 -3.34
C LYS A 25 -1.43 -18.99 -2.11
N GLY A 26 -0.70 -18.80 -1.02
CA GLY A 26 -1.25 -18.27 0.20
C GLY A 26 -1.87 -16.92 -0.14
N LYS A 27 -3.18 -16.82 -0.08
CA LYS A 27 -3.89 -15.55 -0.22
C LYS A 27 -3.26 -14.61 0.80
N THR A 28 -2.67 -13.52 0.34
CA THR A 28 -2.12 -12.49 1.23
C THR A 28 -3.22 -12.05 2.17
N PRO A 29 -3.00 -12.09 3.50
CA PRO A 29 -4.03 -11.74 4.46
C PRO A 29 -4.45 -10.29 4.22
N LYS A 30 -5.74 -10.08 4.04
CA LYS A 30 -6.35 -8.76 3.91
C LYS A 30 -6.64 -8.21 5.30
N SER A 31 -6.34 -6.94 5.50
CA SER A 31 -6.59 -6.24 6.77
C SER A 31 -7.14 -4.84 6.51
N THR A 32 -7.69 -4.24 7.56
CA THR A 32 -7.97 -2.82 7.52
C THR A 32 -6.66 -2.05 7.67
N ILE A 33 -6.40 -1.14 6.76
CA ILE A 33 -5.28 -0.22 6.86
C ILE A 33 -5.79 1.22 7.00
N TYR A 34 -5.02 2.00 7.70
CA TYR A 34 -5.26 3.43 7.87
C TYR A 34 -4.31 4.18 6.95
N VAL A 35 -4.80 5.22 6.30
CA VAL A 35 -4.05 5.95 5.28
C VAL A 35 -4.43 7.42 5.29
N PHE A 36 -3.48 8.28 5.03
CA PHE A 36 -3.72 9.66 4.66
C PHE A 36 -2.78 10.05 3.50
N ALA A 37 -3.16 11.07 2.76
CA ALA A 37 -2.36 11.59 1.67
C ALA A 37 -1.87 12.99 1.99
N TYR A 38 -0.70 13.32 1.45
CA TYR A 38 -0.03 14.60 1.58
C TYR A 38 0.35 15.11 0.19
N GLY A 39 0.07 16.37 -0.08
CA GLY A 39 0.39 16.99 -1.35
C GLY A 39 1.07 18.34 -1.18
N THR A 40 1.96 18.68 -2.11
CA THR A 40 2.60 20.00 -2.19
C THR A 40 2.45 20.56 -3.58
N ASN A 41 2.29 21.88 -3.68
CA ASN A 41 2.37 22.58 -4.95
C ASN A 41 3.82 23.00 -5.20
N PHE A 42 4.26 22.93 -6.44
CA PHE A 42 5.59 23.42 -6.82
C PHE A 42 5.68 24.94 -6.94
N ASN A 43 4.56 25.60 -7.18
CA ASN A 43 4.53 27.03 -7.49
C ASN A 43 4.37 27.91 -6.25
N ASP A 44 3.98 27.33 -5.13
CA ASP A 44 3.80 28.06 -3.87
C ASP A 44 4.22 27.18 -2.66
N SER A 45 4.33 27.83 -1.52
CA SER A 45 4.69 27.16 -0.27
C SER A 45 3.47 26.55 0.43
N THR A 46 2.50 26.01 -0.31
CA THR A 46 1.30 25.40 0.25
C THR A 46 1.43 23.88 0.26
N ALA A 47 1.13 23.29 1.40
CA ALA A 47 1.03 21.86 1.60
C ALA A 47 -0.40 21.47 1.99
N TYR A 48 -0.84 20.33 1.53
CA TYR A 48 -2.17 19.80 1.77
C TYR A 48 -2.06 18.45 2.46
N ILE A 49 -2.90 18.18 3.43
CA ILE A 49 -2.97 16.90 4.11
C ILE A 49 -4.43 16.47 4.22
N SER A 50 -4.72 15.24 3.79
CA SER A 50 -6.07 14.68 3.91
C SER A 50 -6.31 14.15 5.32
N ALA A 51 -7.57 14.03 5.71
CA ALA A 51 -7.93 13.27 6.90
C ALA A 51 -7.52 11.80 6.78
N ILE A 52 -7.36 11.13 7.91
CA ILE A 52 -7.08 9.70 7.95
C ILE A 52 -8.32 8.93 7.53
N SER A 53 -8.17 8.06 6.53
CA SER A 53 -9.20 7.14 6.05
C SER A 53 -8.88 5.71 6.48
N ALA A 54 -9.90 4.93 6.81
CA ALA A 54 -9.78 3.49 7.07
C ALA A 54 -10.18 2.73 5.79
N LEU A 55 -9.28 1.93 5.26
CA LEU A 55 -9.49 1.13 4.06
C LEU A 55 -9.61 -0.35 4.46
N PRO A 56 -10.81 -0.95 4.39
CA PRO A 56 -11.00 -2.35 4.73
C PRO A 56 -10.53 -3.26 3.60
N ASN A 57 -10.21 -4.50 3.96
CA ASN A 57 -9.91 -5.59 3.01
C ASN A 57 -8.74 -5.29 2.06
N ILE A 58 -7.73 -4.60 2.53
CA ILE A 58 -6.53 -4.27 1.75
C ILE A 58 -5.43 -5.30 2.01
N ALA A 59 -4.83 -5.82 0.94
CA ALA A 59 -3.65 -6.65 1.02
C ALA A 59 -2.39 -5.77 0.91
N LEU A 60 -1.41 -6.05 1.77
CA LEU A 60 -0.07 -5.50 1.62
C LEU A 60 0.81 -6.48 0.83
N GLU A 61 1.84 -5.98 0.19
CA GLU A 61 2.82 -6.85 -0.47
C GLU A 61 3.45 -7.83 0.54
N PRO A 62 3.52 -9.12 0.24
CA PRO A 62 3.95 -10.13 1.20
C PRO A 62 5.37 -9.91 1.71
N LYS A 63 6.29 -9.52 0.84
CA LYS A 63 7.71 -9.34 1.15
C LYS A 63 8.01 -7.98 1.76
N THR A 64 7.59 -6.92 1.10
CA THR A 64 7.95 -5.54 1.45
C THR A 64 7.01 -4.90 2.46
N LYS A 65 5.82 -5.49 2.66
CA LYS A 65 4.73 -4.93 3.48
C LYS A 65 4.26 -3.55 2.98
N PHE A 66 4.53 -3.23 1.73
CA PHE A 66 4.06 -1.99 1.13
C PHE A 66 2.59 -2.09 0.72
N LEU A 67 1.95 -0.94 0.72
CA LEU A 67 0.61 -0.79 0.20
C LEU A 67 0.62 -0.98 -1.32
N GLN A 68 -0.12 -1.97 -1.80
CA GLN A 68 -0.29 -2.17 -3.24
C GLN A 68 -1.00 -0.96 -3.86
N SER A 69 -0.66 -0.66 -5.10
CA SER A 69 -1.26 0.46 -5.85
C SER A 69 -1.09 1.84 -5.17
N ARG A 70 0.02 2.06 -4.46
CA ARG A 70 0.31 3.35 -3.79
C ARG A 70 0.15 4.56 -4.70
N SER A 71 0.60 4.44 -5.96
CA SER A 71 0.47 5.49 -6.97
C SER A 71 -0.99 5.87 -7.24
N SER A 72 -1.89 4.89 -7.27
CA SER A 72 -3.31 5.14 -7.47
C SER A 72 -3.94 5.89 -6.29
N TYR A 73 -3.50 5.62 -5.08
CA TYR A 73 -3.95 6.38 -3.91
C TYR A 73 -3.44 7.82 -3.91
N SER A 74 -2.16 8.04 -4.23
CA SER A 74 -1.61 9.40 -4.35
C SER A 74 -2.25 10.17 -5.50
N LEU A 75 -2.61 9.48 -6.59
CA LEU A 75 -3.31 10.07 -7.72
C LEU A 75 -4.71 10.58 -7.35
N GLN A 76 -5.43 9.92 -6.42
CA GLN A 76 -6.72 10.40 -5.95
C GLN A 76 -6.62 11.80 -5.35
N LEU A 77 -5.64 12.03 -4.45
CA LEU A 77 -5.42 13.35 -3.88
C LEU A 77 -4.98 14.35 -4.95
N LYS A 78 -4.06 13.95 -5.83
CA LYS A 78 -3.58 14.81 -6.91
C LYS A 78 -4.73 15.31 -7.78
N GLN A 79 -5.60 14.44 -8.26
CA GLN A 79 -6.77 14.80 -9.07
C GLN A 79 -7.73 15.72 -8.34
N TYR A 80 -7.97 15.48 -7.05
CA TYR A 80 -8.79 16.35 -6.22
C TYR A 80 -8.21 17.77 -6.13
N LEU A 81 -6.90 17.88 -5.84
CA LEU A 81 -6.23 19.17 -5.70
C LEU A 81 -6.16 19.93 -7.03
N GLU A 82 -5.82 19.26 -8.12
CA GLU A 82 -5.77 19.85 -9.45
C GLU A 82 -7.15 20.36 -9.91
N LYS A 83 -8.21 19.60 -9.61
CA LYS A 83 -9.58 20.03 -9.92
C LYS A 83 -10.02 21.22 -9.08
N LYS A 84 -9.66 21.27 -7.80
CA LYS A 84 -10.12 22.30 -6.86
C LYS A 84 -9.31 23.58 -6.92
N TYR A 85 -8.00 23.48 -7.09
CA TYR A 85 -7.08 24.61 -7.01
C TYR A 85 -6.33 24.90 -8.31
N GLY A 86 -6.38 24.02 -9.29
CA GLY A 86 -5.56 24.10 -10.49
C GLY A 86 -4.08 23.85 -10.22
N GLY A 87 -3.24 23.83 -11.27
CA GLY A 87 -1.79 23.70 -11.14
C GLY A 87 -1.32 22.25 -11.05
N HIS A 88 -0.09 22.06 -10.58
CA HIS A 88 0.58 20.77 -10.51
C HIS A 88 0.98 20.42 -9.08
N PHE A 89 0.60 19.23 -8.66
CA PHE A 89 0.85 18.75 -7.30
C PHE A 89 1.70 17.49 -7.31
N MET A 90 2.63 17.43 -6.36
CA MET A 90 3.29 16.20 -5.97
C MET A 90 2.57 15.63 -4.74
N CYS A 91 2.05 14.41 -4.86
CA CYS A 91 1.29 13.76 -3.81
C CYS A 91 1.94 12.44 -3.40
N ALA A 92 1.86 12.14 -2.11
CA ALA A 92 2.30 10.88 -1.53
C ALA A 92 1.29 10.39 -0.51
N VAL A 93 1.30 9.07 -0.24
CA VAL A 93 0.45 8.45 0.78
C VAL A 93 1.30 7.90 1.91
N VAL A 94 0.78 8.01 3.11
CA VAL A 94 1.33 7.41 4.33
C VAL A 94 0.29 6.46 4.89
N PHE A 95 0.68 5.24 5.21
CA PHE A 95 -0.22 4.21 5.69
C PHE A 95 0.36 3.42 6.85
N ASN A 96 -0.51 2.80 7.62
CA ASN A 96 -0.14 1.83 8.65
C ASN A 96 -1.33 0.90 8.93
N THR A 97 -1.04 -0.31 9.37
CA THR A 97 -2.05 -1.25 9.87
C THR A 97 -2.56 -0.88 11.27
N LYS A 98 -1.81 -0.09 12.02
CA LYS A 98 -2.14 0.39 13.35
C LYS A 98 -2.49 1.88 13.30
N LYS A 99 -3.70 2.23 13.67
CA LYS A 99 -4.22 3.60 13.67
C LYS A 99 -3.34 4.54 14.49
N ASP A 100 -3.02 4.16 15.72
CA ASP A 100 -2.23 4.98 16.65
C ASP A 100 -0.84 5.35 16.08
N LYS A 101 -0.21 4.40 15.37
CA LYS A 101 1.08 4.66 14.72
C LYS A 101 0.94 5.65 13.57
N LEU A 102 -0.15 5.56 12.83
CA LEU A 102 -0.42 6.50 11.75
C LEU A 102 -0.74 7.89 12.30
N GLU A 103 -1.54 7.99 13.33
CA GLU A 103 -1.88 9.25 14.00
C GLU A 103 -0.63 9.98 14.51
N LYS A 104 0.31 9.25 15.11
CA LYS A 104 1.60 9.83 15.52
C LYS A 104 2.38 10.41 14.34
N ARG A 105 2.39 9.72 13.19
CA ARG A 105 3.03 10.22 11.96
C ARG A 105 2.31 11.45 11.41
N TYR A 106 0.98 11.43 11.44
CA TYR A 106 0.13 12.53 11.02
C TYR A 106 0.44 13.81 11.82
N VAL A 107 0.44 13.72 13.15
CA VAL A 107 0.77 14.84 14.03
C VAL A 107 2.20 15.33 13.80
N LYS A 108 3.16 14.41 13.63
CA LYS A 108 4.56 14.76 13.35
C LYS A 108 4.68 15.55 12.04
N LEU A 109 3.98 15.11 10.99
CA LEU A 109 3.99 15.78 9.70
C LEU A 109 3.39 17.18 9.79
N ARG A 110 2.26 17.34 10.48
CA ARG A 110 1.64 18.65 10.74
C ARG A 110 2.60 19.61 11.45
N ARG A 111 3.24 19.15 12.53
CA ARG A 111 4.22 19.95 13.27
C ARG A 111 5.42 20.32 12.40
N SER A 112 5.93 19.39 11.61
CA SER A 112 7.04 19.63 10.71
C SER A 112 6.70 20.67 9.64
N ALA A 113 5.49 20.64 9.10
CA ALA A 113 5.03 21.64 8.15
C ALA A 113 4.91 23.03 8.78
N ALA A 114 4.35 23.11 10.00
CA ALA A 114 4.22 24.36 10.74
C ALA A 114 5.56 24.98 11.16
N ASN A 115 6.60 24.15 11.39
CA ASN A 115 7.91 24.59 11.88
C ASN A 115 8.94 24.82 10.74
N ARG A 116 8.56 24.59 9.47
CA ARG A 116 9.48 24.85 8.35
C ARG A 116 9.79 26.34 8.23
N LYS A 117 11.08 26.67 8.27
CA LYS A 117 11.60 27.99 7.88
C LYS A 117 11.22 28.22 6.41
N GLY A 118 10.21 29.01 6.13
CA GLY A 118 9.77 29.26 4.76
C GLY A 118 8.26 29.43 4.61
N ASN A 119 7.54 29.71 5.70
CA ASN A 119 6.10 29.98 5.69
C ASN A 119 5.27 28.96 4.88
N VAL A 120 5.49 27.68 5.09
CA VAL A 120 4.65 26.65 4.46
C VAL A 120 3.26 26.72 5.06
N ARG A 121 2.30 27.13 4.25
CA ARG A 121 0.88 27.10 4.62
C ARG A 121 0.37 25.67 4.54
N LEU A 122 0.00 25.06 5.67
CA LEU A 122 -0.64 23.75 5.70
C LEU A 122 -2.16 23.89 5.63
N ILE A 123 -2.76 23.26 4.65
CA ILE A 123 -4.22 23.15 4.49
C ILE A 123 -4.64 21.71 4.83
N GLU A 124 -5.46 21.56 5.84
CA GLU A 124 -6.07 20.28 6.22
C GLU A 124 -7.37 20.11 5.43
N ILE A 125 -7.51 18.98 4.73
CA ILE A 125 -8.70 18.65 3.96
C ILE A 125 -9.56 17.74 4.82
N PRO A 126 -10.77 18.18 5.20
CA PRO A 126 -11.67 17.38 6.02
C PRO A 126 -12.15 16.14 5.24
N ILE A 127 -12.53 15.09 5.97
CA ILE A 127 -13.02 13.84 5.39
C ILE A 127 -14.30 14.02 4.58
N THR A 128 -15.09 15.06 4.90
CA THR A 128 -16.31 15.43 4.15
C THR A 128 -16.01 15.93 2.74
N ASP A 129 -14.86 16.55 2.53
CA ASP A 129 -14.45 17.11 1.25
C ASP A 129 -13.69 16.08 0.40
N PHE A 130 -12.85 15.29 1.06
CA PHE A 130 -12.05 14.28 0.39
C PHE A 130 -11.71 13.13 1.34
N ALA A 131 -11.98 11.91 0.90
CA ALA A 131 -11.57 10.68 1.57
C ALA A 131 -10.95 9.73 0.54
N LEU A 132 -9.84 9.11 0.90
CA LEU A 132 -9.23 8.07 0.08
C LEU A 132 -10.17 6.87 -0.03
N GLN A 133 -10.36 6.38 -1.25
CA GLN A 133 -11.21 5.24 -1.55
C GLN A 133 -10.37 4.00 -1.85
N PRO A 134 -10.85 2.81 -1.50
CA PRO A 134 -10.17 1.57 -1.86
C PRO A 134 -9.96 1.47 -3.37
N VAL A 135 -8.74 1.16 -3.77
CA VAL A 135 -8.41 0.88 -5.17
C VAL A 135 -8.58 -0.62 -5.39
N LYS A 136 -9.19 -1.00 -6.52
CA LYS A 136 -9.22 -2.41 -6.94
C LYS A 136 -7.77 -2.91 -7.03
N GLN A 137 -7.43 -3.83 -6.14
CA GLN A 137 -6.15 -4.50 -6.22
C GLN A 137 -6.27 -5.53 -7.34
N THR A 138 -5.65 -5.25 -8.46
CA THR A 138 -5.42 -6.28 -9.46
C THR A 138 -4.49 -7.29 -8.80
N ASP A 139 -4.94 -8.53 -8.66
CA ASP A 139 -4.06 -9.62 -8.28
C ASP A 139 -2.88 -9.54 -9.25
N ALA A 140 -1.73 -9.11 -8.75
CA ALA A 140 -0.54 -9.00 -9.55
C ALA A 140 -0.24 -10.41 -10.08
N GLN A 141 -0.58 -10.63 -11.32
CA GLN A 141 -0.08 -11.77 -12.07
C GLN A 141 1.43 -11.59 -12.15
N GLN A 142 2.11 -12.44 -11.44
CA GLN A 142 3.41 -13.01 -11.69
C GLN A 142 4.10 -13.42 -10.40
#